data_93952844a099243724e690e4a1f97ed5
#
_entry.id   93952844a099243724e690e4a1f97ed5
#
_cell.length_a   1.000
_cell.length_b   1.000
_cell.length_c   1.000
_cell.angle_alpha   90.00
_cell.angle_beta   90.00
_cell.angle_gamma   90.00
#
_symmetry.space_group_name_H-M   'P 1'
#
loop_
_entity.id
_entity.type
_entity.pdbx_description
1 polymer ?
#
loop_
_entity_poly.entity_id
_entity_poly.type
_entity_poly.pdbx_seq_one_letter_code
_entity_poly.pdbx_strand_id
1 'polypeptide(L)'
;MFLVSLLRRIAFSYYDYKAYNFNIEKTDFVVIHIPDQIGDAMAIFPVIRALELHKIKHLLIVTSTINLEVFNALKLEQTKLTLVTMTMQDHATLKEIKDLAKNITLQYGTPDLCIEAMRKKNLKTMIFISQLKAKTNFQVVGLTMKCYSPLCKNASRMDQNLRTPVPMTWAFMMREAGFPVVRSIYELPLSDDVLD
;
A
#
# COMPACT_ATOMS: atom_id res chain seq x y z
N MET A 1 29.80 2.03 8.83
CA MET A 1 28.81 1.92 7.74
C MET A 1 28.47 0.47 7.37
N PHE A 2 29.45 -0.43 7.21
CA PHE A 2 29.23 -1.84 6.84
C PHE A 2 28.38 -2.64 7.85
N LEU A 3 28.62 -2.51 9.16
CA LEU A 3 27.92 -3.24 10.22
C LEU A 3 26.41 -2.90 10.24
N VAL A 4 26.06 -1.63 10.09
CA VAL A 4 24.64 -1.18 10.05
C VAL A 4 23.93 -1.75 8.83
N SER A 5 24.59 -1.81 7.67
CA SER A 5 24.05 -2.42 6.45
C SER A 5 23.83 -3.92 6.62
N LEU A 6 24.73 -4.61 7.29
CA LEU A 6 24.65 -6.05 7.58
C LEU A 6 23.48 -6.34 8.53
N LEU A 7 23.40 -5.62 9.65
CA LEU A 7 22.31 -5.77 10.62
C LEU A 7 20.94 -5.52 9.99
N ARG A 8 20.85 -4.51 9.13
CA ARG A 8 19.63 -4.22 8.37
C ARG A 8 19.23 -5.36 7.44
N ARG A 9 20.18 -5.98 6.73
CA ARG A 9 19.93 -7.15 5.87
C ARG A 9 19.44 -8.35 6.68
N ILE A 10 20.05 -8.61 7.82
CA ILE A 10 19.63 -9.69 8.72
C ILE A 10 18.20 -9.43 9.21
N ALA A 11 17.90 -8.22 9.67
CA ALA A 11 16.55 -7.88 10.13
C ALA A 11 15.51 -8.02 9.01
N PHE A 12 15.80 -7.57 7.79
CA PHE A 12 14.90 -7.75 6.65
C PHE A 12 14.69 -9.23 6.30
N SER A 13 15.76 -10.04 6.32
CA SER A 13 15.65 -11.47 6.08
C SER A 13 14.81 -12.18 7.14
N TYR A 14 14.88 -11.74 8.39
CA TYR A 14 14.08 -12.30 9.49
C TYR A 14 12.58 -12.01 9.32
N TYR A 15 12.22 -10.84 8.82
CA TYR A 15 10.84 -10.44 8.59
C TYR A 15 10.30 -10.84 7.21
N ASP A 16 11.15 -11.39 6.33
CA ASP A 16 10.73 -11.83 5.00
C ASP A 16 9.97 -13.16 5.07
N TYR A 17 9.02 -13.33 4.19
CA TYR A 17 8.28 -14.57 4.01
C TYR A 17 7.98 -14.81 2.54
N LYS A 18 7.71 -16.05 2.16
CA LYS A 18 7.35 -16.35 0.77
C LYS A 18 5.90 -16.01 0.52
N ALA A 19 5.65 -15.00 -0.29
CA ALA A 19 4.30 -14.68 -0.75
C ALA A 19 3.82 -15.70 -1.80
N TYR A 20 2.49 -15.77 -1.95
CA TYR A 20 1.86 -16.51 -3.03
C TYR A 20 2.00 -15.75 -4.35
N ASN A 21 1.86 -16.47 -5.47
CA ASN A 21 1.73 -15.81 -6.76
C ASN A 21 0.43 -14.98 -6.78
N PHE A 22 0.54 -13.75 -7.25
CA PHE A 22 -0.60 -12.86 -7.37
C PHE A 22 -1.61 -13.43 -8.36
N ASN A 23 -2.90 -13.38 -7.97
CA ASN A 23 -4.02 -13.75 -8.83
C ASN A 23 -5.14 -12.73 -8.63
N ILE A 24 -5.40 -11.94 -9.67
CA ILE A 24 -6.40 -10.88 -9.63
C ILE A 24 -7.82 -11.40 -9.37
N GLU A 25 -8.19 -12.53 -9.96
CA GLU A 25 -9.53 -13.15 -9.82
C GLU A 25 -9.83 -13.63 -8.38
N LYS A 26 -8.80 -13.74 -7.54
CA LYS A 26 -8.90 -14.16 -6.14
C LYS A 26 -8.57 -13.02 -5.18
N THR A 27 -8.66 -11.78 -5.65
CA THR A 27 -8.31 -10.59 -4.88
C THR A 27 -9.59 -9.86 -4.47
N ASP A 28 -10.09 -10.17 -3.30
CA ASP A 28 -11.31 -9.60 -2.72
C ASP A 28 -11.04 -8.63 -1.57
N PHE A 29 -10.00 -8.90 -0.76
CA PHE A 29 -9.62 -8.06 0.38
C PHE A 29 -8.23 -7.47 0.17
N VAL A 30 -8.17 -6.14 0.07
CA VAL A 30 -6.94 -5.38 -0.14
C VAL A 30 -6.68 -4.44 1.02
N VAL A 31 -5.43 -4.41 1.48
CA VAL A 31 -4.95 -3.42 2.45
C VAL A 31 -3.99 -2.46 1.76
N ILE A 32 -4.22 -1.16 1.85
CA ILE A 32 -3.26 -0.12 1.47
C ILE A 32 -2.61 0.42 2.74
N HIS A 33 -1.29 0.40 2.82
CA HIS A 33 -0.52 0.94 3.92
C HIS A 33 0.14 2.26 3.51
N ILE A 34 -0.39 3.38 4.02
CA ILE A 34 0.01 4.76 3.67
C ILE A 34 -0.03 5.72 4.87
N PRO A 35 0.61 5.41 6.00
CA PRO A 35 0.61 6.29 7.17
C PRO A 35 1.69 7.37 7.09
N ASP A 36 1.76 8.11 5.99
CA ASP A 36 2.75 9.15 5.71
C ASP A 36 2.09 10.49 5.35
N GLN A 37 2.74 11.31 4.55
CA GLN A 37 2.32 12.65 4.19
C GLN A 37 1.20 12.67 3.15
N ILE A 38 0.49 13.80 3.05
CA ILE A 38 -0.67 13.98 2.18
C ILE A 38 -0.33 13.78 0.68
N GLY A 39 0.88 14.16 0.26
CA GLY A 39 1.32 13.96 -1.12
C GLY A 39 1.40 12.48 -1.53
N ASP A 40 1.83 11.60 -0.61
CA ASP A 40 1.87 10.17 -0.85
C ASP A 40 0.45 9.58 -0.87
N ALA A 41 -0.44 10.09 0.01
CA ALA A 41 -1.86 9.73 0.01
C ALA A 41 -2.54 10.06 -1.33
N MET A 42 -2.26 11.23 -1.88
CA MET A 42 -2.77 11.63 -3.20
C MET A 42 -2.23 10.75 -4.34
N ALA A 43 -0.96 10.34 -4.23
CA ALA A 43 -0.31 9.53 -5.26
C ALA A 43 -0.90 8.13 -5.43
N ILE A 44 -1.65 7.62 -4.44
CA ILE A 44 -2.25 6.25 -4.47
C ILE A 44 -3.66 6.21 -5.10
N PHE A 45 -4.27 7.34 -5.44
CA PHE A 45 -5.61 7.39 -6.01
C PHE A 45 -5.80 6.53 -7.27
N PRO A 46 -4.86 6.47 -8.22
CA PRO A 46 -4.98 5.56 -9.36
C PRO A 46 -5.13 4.09 -8.95
N VAL A 47 -4.49 3.69 -7.86
CA VAL A 47 -4.63 2.33 -7.30
C VAL A 47 -6.04 2.12 -6.76
N ILE A 48 -6.55 3.06 -5.95
CA ILE A 48 -7.89 2.98 -5.38
C ILE A 48 -8.95 2.87 -6.49
N ARG A 49 -8.84 3.68 -7.53
CA ARG A 49 -9.75 3.63 -8.68
C ARG A 49 -9.65 2.32 -9.47
N ALA A 50 -8.44 1.78 -9.66
CA ALA A 50 -8.25 0.49 -10.30
C ALA A 50 -8.91 -0.65 -9.50
N LEU A 51 -8.78 -0.63 -8.17
CA LEU A 51 -9.40 -1.59 -7.27
C LEU A 51 -10.93 -1.48 -7.29
N GLU A 52 -11.48 -0.28 -7.29
CA GLU A 52 -12.91 -0.02 -7.39
C GLU A 52 -13.49 -0.53 -8.71
N LEU A 53 -12.85 -0.21 -9.85
CA LEU A 53 -13.26 -0.70 -11.17
C LEU A 53 -13.20 -2.23 -11.28
N HIS A 54 -12.27 -2.86 -10.57
CA HIS A 54 -12.20 -4.31 -10.47
C HIS A 54 -13.27 -4.89 -9.52
N LYS A 55 -13.95 -4.04 -8.73
CA LYS A 55 -15.03 -4.42 -7.81
C LYS A 55 -14.55 -5.34 -6.67
N ILE A 56 -13.37 -5.04 -6.09
CA ILE A 56 -12.96 -5.76 -4.88
C ILE A 56 -14.01 -5.60 -3.78
N LYS A 57 -14.18 -6.61 -2.94
CA LYS A 57 -15.21 -6.57 -1.90
C LYS A 57 -14.88 -5.64 -0.75
N HIS A 58 -13.59 -5.59 -0.36
CA HIS A 58 -13.16 -4.83 0.81
C HIS A 58 -11.82 -4.15 0.59
N LEU A 59 -11.79 -2.84 0.73
CA LEU A 59 -10.57 -2.01 0.78
C LEU A 59 -10.39 -1.48 2.20
N LEU A 60 -9.28 -1.82 2.84
CA LEU A 60 -8.87 -1.25 4.11
C LEU A 60 -7.64 -0.35 3.87
N ILE A 61 -7.72 0.91 4.30
CA ILE A 61 -6.61 1.86 4.18
C ILE A 61 -6.08 2.15 5.58
N VAL A 62 -4.82 1.80 5.82
CA VAL A 62 -4.07 2.22 7.00
C VAL A 62 -3.42 3.55 6.70
N THR A 63 -3.85 4.59 7.39
CA THR A 63 -3.44 5.96 7.10
C THR A 63 -3.05 6.73 8.37
N SER A 64 -2.41 7.87 8.23
CA SER A 64 -2.18 8.80 9.33
C SER A 64 -3.40 9.70 9.55
N THR A 65 -3.49 10.31 10.74
CA THR A 65 -4.56 11.28 11.05
C THR A 65 -4.56 12.48 10.10
N ILE A 66 -3.40 12.87 9.56
CA ILE A 66 -3.26 13.98 8.60
C ILE A 66 -3.98 13.67 7.29
N ASN A 67 -3.99 12.41 6.87
CA ASN A 67 -4.57 11.99 5.59
C ASN A 67 -6.02 11.51 5.71
N LEU A 68 -6.55 11.46 6.94
CA LEU A 68 -7.86 10.87 7.19
C LEU A 68 -8.97 11.57 6.38
N GLU A 69 -8.95 12.90 6.32
CA GLU A 69 -9.94 13.68 5.59
C GLU A 69 -9.91 13.39 4.08
N VAL A 70 -8.70 13.21 3.52
CA VAL A 70 -8.52 12.85 2.10
C VAL A 70 -9.22 11.54 1.76
N PHE A 71 -9.13 10.55 2.64
CA PHE A 71 -9.74 9.24 2.42
C PHE A 71 -11.21 9.16 2.86
N ASN A 72 -11.63 9.97 3.84
CA ASN A 72 -13.05 10.10 4.23
C ASN A 72 -13.91 10.66 3.09
N ALA A 73 -13.32 11.51 2.24
CA ALA A 73 -14.00 12.06 1.08
C ALA A 73 -14.20 11.04 -0.07
N LEU A 74 -13.57 9.86 0.01
CA LEU A 74 -13.72 8.82 -1.01
C LEU A 74 -15.13 8.22 -0.96
N LYS A 75 -15.82 8.26 -2.10
CA LYS A 75 -17.08 7.55 -2.32
C LYS A 75 -16.78 6.36 -3.22
N LEU A 76 -16.89 5.15 -2.69
CA LEU A 76 -16.77 3.89 -3.42
C LEU A 76 -18.14 3.22 -3.48
N GLU A 77 -18.63 2.93 -4.67
CA GLU A 77 -20.00 2.44 -4.86
C GLU A 77 -20.13 0.94 -4.57
N GLN A 78 -19.15 0.14 -4.96
CA GLN A 78 -19.23 -1.32 -4.92
C GLN A 78 -18.22 -1.96 -3.97
N THR A 79 -17.34 -1.17 -3.38
CA THR A 79 -16.26 -1.62 -2.49
C THR A 79 -16.51 -1.12 -1.08
N LYS A 80 -16.55 -2.02 -0.11
CA LYS A 80 -16.57 -1.61 1.31
C LYS A 80 -15.26 -0.92 1.66
N LEU A 81 -15.29 0.35 2.04
CA LEU A 81 -14.13 1.08 2.53
C LEU A 81 -14.04 0.99 4.07
N THR A 82 -12.87 0.70 4.57
CA THR A 82 -12.53 0.78 6.01
C THR A 82 -11.28 1.62 6.16
N LEU A 83 -11.34 2.66 7.00
CA LEU A 83 -10.18 3.48 7.33
C LEU A 83 -9.69 3.11 8.73
N VAL A 84 -8.39 2.89 8.85
CA VAL A 84 -7.72 2.62 10.12
C VAL A 84 -6.60 3.63 10.27
N THR A 85 -6.67 4.42 11.35
CA THR A 85 -5.65 5.43 11.63
C THR A 85 -4.53 4.85 12.48
N MET A 86 -3.32 5.30 12.19
CA MET A 86 -2.17 5.08 13.05
C MET A 86 -1.33 6.36 13.16
N THR A 87 -0.44 6.39 14.14
CA THR A 87 0.61 7.39 14.19
C THR A 87 1.46 7.35 12.93
N MET A 88 1.86 8.51 12.41
CA MET A 88 2.76 8.56 11.25
C MET A 88 3.91 7.56 11.42
N GLN A 89 4.27 6.87 10.34
CA GLN A 89 5.23 5.76 10.36
C GLN A 89 6.55 6.09 11.10
N ASP A 90 7.08 7.30 10.90
CA ASP A 90 8.35 7.69 11.51
C ASP A 90 8.24 7.83 13.05
N HIS A 91 7.06 8.12 13.58
CA HIS A 91 6.80 8.32 15.01
C HIS A 91 6.19 7.10 15.71
N ALA A 92 5.54 6.19 14.95
CA ALA A 92 4.95 4.98 15.50
C ALA A 92 5.98 4.07 16.18
N THR A 93 5.62 3.47 17.30
CA THR A 93 6.45 2.47 17.97
C THR A 93 6.34 1.11 17.27
N LEU A 94 7.34 0.25 17.46
CA LEU A 94 7.30 -1.12 16.90
C LEU A 94 6.14 -1.95 17.47
N LYS A 95 5.73 -1.67 18.70
CA LYS A 95 4.59 -2.35 19.34
C LYS A 95 3.29 -1.94 18.65
N GLU A 96 3.04 -0.65 18.48
CA GLU A 96 1.85 -0.14 17.77
C GLU A 96 1.72 -0.75 16.37
N ILE A 97 2.82 -0.80 15.62
CA ILE A 97 2.83 -1.36 14.26
C ILE A 97 2.48 -2.86 14.27
N LYS A 98 3.05 -3.62 15.20
CA LYS A 98 2.76 -5.06 15.34
C LYS A 98 1.33 -5.32 15.75
N ASP A 99 0.85 -4.59 16.75
CA ASP A 99 -0.50 -4.76 17.29
C ASP A 99 -1.54 -4.37 16.24
N LEU A 100 -1.31 -3.27 15.51
CA LEU A 100 -2.18 -2.84 14.41
C LEU A 100 -2.30 -3.92 13.32
N ALA A 101 -1.18 -4.41 12.80
CA ALA A 101 -1.19 -5.43 11.75
C ALA A 101 -1.89 -6.72 12.20
N LYS A 102 -1.66 -7.16 13.46
CA LYS A 102 -2.35 -8.32 14.04
C LYS A 102 -3.85 -8.08 14.20
N ASN A 103 -4.26 -6.91 14.68
CA ASN A 103 -5.66 -6.56 14.86
C ASN A 103 -6.41 -6.55 13.53
N ILE A 104 -5.80 -6.03 12.46
CA ILE A 104 -6.37 -6.09 11.11
C ILE A 104 -6.63 -7.55 10.72
N THR A 105 -5.63 -8.42 10.88
CA THR A 105 -5.77 -9.83 10.51
C THR A 105 -6.80 -10.56 11.37
N LEU A 106 -6.85 -10.26 12.69
CA LEU A 106 -7.83 -10.87 13.59
C LEU A 106 -9.27 -10.44 13.28
N GLN A 107 -9.47 -9.17 12.94
CA GLN A 107 -10.80 -8.60 12.73
C GLN A 107 -11.35 -8.84 11.32
N TYR A 108 -10.50 -8.82 10.30
CA TYR A 108 -10.91 -8.84 8.89
C TYR A 108 -10.38 -10.05 8.11
N GLY A 109 -9.52 -10.87 8.71
CA GLY A 109 -8.87 -12.00 8.05
C GLY A 109 -7.56 -11.60 7.35
N THR A 110 -6.94 -12.58 6.70
CA THR A 110 -5.69 -12.39 5.95
C THR A 110 -5.98 -11.68 4.63
N PRO A 111 -5.34 -10.52 4.34
CA PRO A 111 -5.53 -9.84 3.07
C PRO A 111 -5.01 -10.66 1.89
N ASP A 112 -5.69 -10.58 0.75
CA ASP A 112 -5.21 -11.16 -0.51
C ASP A 112 -4.03 -10.37 -1.07
N LEU A 113 -4.10 -9.04 -0.93
CA LEU A 113 -3.09 -8.11 -1.38
C LEU A 113 -2.84 -7.03 -0.33
N CYS A 114 -1.56 -6.75 -0.04
CA CYS A 114 -1.16 -5.53 0.65
C CYS A 114 -0.38 -4.63 -0.31
N ILE A 115 -0.79 -3.38 -0.43
CA ILE A 115 -0.11 -2.36 -1.24
C ILE A 115 0.64 -1.45 -0.28
N GLU A 116 1.97 -1.59 -0.29
CA GLU A 116 2.88 -0.78 0.50
C GLU A 116 3.19 0.51 -0.27
N ALA A 117 2.45 1.56 0.04
CA ALA A 117 2.56 2.83 -0.66
C ALA A 117 3.65 3.75 -0.11
N MET A 118 4.27 3.36 0.99
CA MET A 118 5.40 4.10 1.58
C MET A 118 6.62 4.06 0.66
N ARG A 119 7.18 5.21 0.34
CA ARG A 119 8.39 5.29 -0.51
C ARG A 119 9.71 5.04 0.25
N LYS A 120 9.65 4.75 1.53
CA LYS A 120 10.82 4.54 2.38
C LYS A 120 11.05 3.06 2.65
N LYS A 121 12.27 2.59 2.36
CA LYS A 121 12.73 1.25 2.76
C LYS A 121 13.08 1.28 4.25
N ASN A 122 12.14 0.98 5.13
CA ASN A 122 12.41 0.96 6.56
C ASN A 122 11.98 -0.34 7.25
N LEU A 123 12.52 -0.58 8.43
CA LEU A 123 12.25 -1.79 9.21
C LEU A 123 10.81 -1.82 9.71
N LYS A 124 10.21 -0.69 10.02
CA LYS A 124 8.85 -0.59 10.52
C LYS A 124 7.83 -1.10 9.50
N THR A 125 8.00 -0.72 8.23
CA THR A 125 7.23 -1.26 7.10
C THR A 125 7.34 -2.78 7.01
N MET A 126 8.56 -3.32 7.13
CA MET A 126 8.77 -4.77 7.07
C MET A 126 8.10 -5.50 8.23
N ILE A 127 8.12 -4.91 9.41
CA ILE A 127 7.42 -5.46 10.58
C ILE A 127 5.91 -5.47 10.34
N PHE A 128 5.33 -4.37 9.82
CA PHE A 128 3.91 -4.32 9.47
C PHE A 128 3.54 -5.44 8.51
N ILE A 129 4.23 -5.53 7.37
CA ILE A 129 3.99 -6.54 6.33
C ILE A 129 4.13 -7.96 6.88
N SER A 130 5.18 -8.23 7.68
CA SER A 130 5.43 -9.55 8.25
C SER A 130 4.38 -9.99 9.26
N GLN A 131 3.75 -9.06 9.96
CA GLN A 131 2.67 -9.35 10.90
C GLN A 131 1.31 -9.46 10.20
N LEU A 132 1.07 -8.62 9.19
CA LEU A 132 -0.13 -8.65 8.37
C LEU A 132 -0.24 -9.95 7.56
N LYS A 133 0.90 -10.45 7.06
CA LYS A 133 1.01 -11.70 6.27
C LYS A 133 0.04 -11.78 5.10
N ALA A 134 -0.17 -10.67 4.39
CA ALA A 134 -0.97 -10.69 3.17
C ALA A 134 -0.44 -11.76 2.21
N LYS A 135 -1.34 -12.39 1.43
CA LYS A 135 -0.95 -13.45 0.46
C LYS A 135 0.09 -12.95 -0.53
N THR A 136 -0.03 -11.68 -0.96
CA THR A 136 0.94 -11.01 -1.85
C THR A 136 1.09 -9.55 -1.44
N ASN A 137 2.27 -8.97 -1.70
CA ASN A 137 2.50 -7.55 -1.44
C ASN A 137 3.01 -6.83 -2.70
N PHE A 138 2.54 -5.61 -2.89
CA PHE A 138 3.02 -4.69 -3.93
C PHE A 138 3.76 -3.51 -3.31
N GLN A 139 4.79 -3.02 -4.03
CA GLN A 139 5.55 -1.83 -3.67
C GLN A 139 6.29 -1.29 -4.91
N VAL A 140 6.70 -0.02 -4.88
CA VAL A 140 7.42 0.62 -6.00
C VAL A 140 8.87 1.02 -5.65
N VAL A 141 9.33 0.79 -4.43
CA VAL A 141 10.67 1.21 -3.96
C VAL A 141 11.81 0.23 -4.25
N GLY A 142 11.54 -0.88 -4.96
CA GLY A 142 12.56 -1.82 -5.42
C GLY A 142 13.18 -2.70 -4.34
N LEU A 143 12.43 -3.07 -3.32
CA LEU A 143 12.86 -4.10 -2.38
C LEU A 143 12.77 -5.49 -3.05
N THR A 144 13.89 -6.21 -3.06
CA THR A 144 13.96 -7.58 -3.56
C THR A 144 13.78 -8.57 -2.43
N MET A 145 12.55 -8.73 -1.95
CA MET A 145 12.19 -9.67 -0.89
C MET A 145 11.15 -10.66 -1.40
N LYS A 146 11.10 -11.85 -0.78
CA LYS A 146 10.20 -12.94 -1.20
C LYS A 146 8.73 -12.64 -0.94
N CYS A 147 8.45 -11.74 0.00
CA CYS A 147 7.09 -11.32 0.32
C CYS A 147 6.48 -10.37 -0.73
N TYR A 148 7.28 -9.79 -1.63
CA TYR A 148 6.79 -8.95 -2.71
C TYR A 148 6.62 -9.69 -4.03
N SER A 149 5.58 -9.32 -4.76
CA SER A 149 5.35 -9.84 -6.11
C SER A 149 6.53 -9.53 -7.04
N PRO A 150 6.91 -10.46 -7.93
CA PRO A 150 7.88 -10.19 -8.99
C PRO A 150 7.52 -9.00 -9.89
N LEU A 151 6.24 -8.67 -10.03
CA LEU A 151 5.74 -7.50 -10.78
C LEU A 151 6.34 -6.19 -10.27
N CYS A 152 6.65 -6.10 -8.98
CA CYS A 152 7.25 -4.91 -8.37
C CYS A 152 8.60 -4.51 -8.99
N LYS A 153 9.32 -5.45 -9.60
CA LYS A 153 10.63 -5.15 -10.24
C LYS A 153 10.50 -4.21 -11.42
N ASN A 154 9.46 -4.38 -12.23
CA ASN A 154 9.25 -3.54 -13.42
C ASN A 154 8.81 -2.13 -13.04
N ALA A 155 7.87 -2.01 -12.11
CA ALA A 155 7.43 -0.72 -11.58
C ALA A 155 8.59 0.05 -10.93
N SER A 156 9.41 -0.62 -10.14
CA SER A 156 10.59 -0.04 -9.50
C SER A 156 11.63 0.45 -10.50
N ARG A 157 11.84 -0.24 -11.63
CA ARG A 157 12.72 0.24 -12.70
C ARG A 157 12.20 1.51 -13.35
N MET A 158 10.89 1.63 -13.54
CA MET A 158 10.29 2.87 -14.06
C MET A 158 10.52 4.04 -13.11
N ASP A 159 10.26 3.86 -11.82
CA ASP A 159 10.46 4.91 -10.80
C ASP A 159 11.91 5.39 -10.75
N GLN A 160 12.87 4.47 -10.76
CA GLN A 160 14.29 4.79 -10.60
C GLN A 160 14.95 5.32 -11.88
N ASN A 161 14.66 4.75 -13.03
CA ASN A 161 15.38 5.03 -14.27
C ASN A 161 14.75 6.16 -15.09
N LEU A 162 13.42 6.29 -15.06
CA LEU A 162 12.69 7.23 -15.91
C LEU A 162 12.22 8.47 -15.14
N ARG A 163 12.49 8.55 -13.83
CA ARG A 163 11.95 9.61 -12.96
C ARG A 163 10.45 9.80 -13.14
N THR A 164 9.75 8.71 -13.36
CA THR A 164 8.31 8.70 -13.60
C THR A 164 7.56 9.22 -12.36
N PRO A 165 6.57 10.08 -12.51
CA PRO A 165 5.72 10.49 -11.40
C PRO A 165 5.11 9.29 -10.67
N VAL A 166 5.07 9.35 -9.35
CA VAL A 166 4.64 8.22 -8.49
C VAL A 166 3.27 7.66 -8.89
N PRO A 167 2.24 8.49 -9.17
CA PRO A 167 0.94 7.98 -9.61
C PRO A 167 1.01 7.16 -10.90
N MET A 168 1.87 7.55 -11.83
CA MET A 168 2.06 6.82 -13.09
C MET A 168 2.76 5.47 -12.86
N THR A 169 3.71 5.42 -11.93
CA THR A 169 4.38 4.17 -11.55
C THR A 169 3.37 3.19 -10.93
N TRP A 170 2.47 3.68 -10.08
CA TRP A 170 1.38 2.88 -9.51
C TRP A 170 0.39 2.42 -10.58
N ALA A 171 -0.04 3.31 -11.46
CA ALA A 171 -0.96 2.98 -12.56
C ALA A 171 -0.33 1.90 -13.49
N PHE A 172 0.96 2.01 -13.80
CA PHE A 172 1.68 0.99 -14.54
C PHE A 172 1.67 -0.36 -13.81
N MET A 173 1.99 -0.38 -12.51
CA MET A 173 2.01 -1.61 -11.72
C MET A 173 0.64 -2.27 -11.67
N MET A 174 -0.42 -1.52 -11.47
CA MET A 174 -1.78 -2.05 -11.44
C MET A 174 -2.17 -2.66 -12.79
N ARG A 175 -1.79 -2.01 -13.90
CA ARG A 175 -1.99 -2.55 -15.24
C ARG A 175 -1.24 -3.87 -15.47
N GLU A 176 0.03 -3.94 -15.10
CA GLU A 176 0.84 -5.17 -15.20
C GLU A 176 0.28 -6.30 -14.32
N ALA A 177 -0.40 -5.96 -13.25
CA ALA A 177 -1.11 -6.91 -12.40
C ALA A 177 -2.48 -7.33 -12.96
N GLY A 178 -2.94 -6.76 -14.07
CA GLY A 178 -4.19 -7.08 -14.74
C GLY A 178 -5.39 -6.26 -14.29
N PHE A 179 -5.19 -5.25 -13.44
CA PHE A 179 -6.28 -4.35 -13.05
C PHE A 179 -6.69 -3.42 -14.22
N PRO A 180 -7.93 -2.91 -14.20
CA PRO A 180 -8.39 -1.95 -15.20
C PRO A 180 -7.45 -0.75 -15.30
N VAL A 181 -7.26 -0.24 -16.52
CA VAL A 181 -6.45 0.95 -16.76
C VAL A 181 -7.16 2.18 -16.22
N VAL A 182 -6.50 2.88 -15.33
CA VAL A 182 -6.98 4.15 -14.77
C VAL A 182 -6.09 5.28 -15.28
N ARG A 183 -6.70 6.35 -15.79
CA ARG A 183 -5.96 7.59 -16.00
C ARG A 183 -5.51 8.11 -14.64
N SER A 184 -4.27 8.57 -14.55
CA SER A 184 -3.73 9.18 -13.33
C SER A 184 -4.29 10.59 -13.14
N ILE A 185 -5.62 10.72 -13.01
CA ILE A 185 -6.29 11.98 -12.74
C ILE A 185 -6.53 12.04 -11.24
N TYR A 186 -6.06 13.12 -10.62
CA TYR A 186 -6.40 13.47 -9.25
C TYR A 186 -7.79 14.09 -9.25
N GLU A 187 -8.80 13.29 -9.00
CA GLU A 187 -10.12 13.79 -8.66
C GLU A 187 -10.22 13.85 -7.14
N LEU A 188 -9.98 15.02 -6.56
CA LEU A 188 -10.48 15.29 -5.22
C LEU A 188 -12.00 15.41 -5.35
N PRO A 189 -12.78 14.64 -4.59
CA PRO A 189 -14.20 14.95 -4.41
C PRO A 189 -14.25 16.23 -3.56
N LEU A 190 -14.25 17.36 -4.22
CA LEU A 190 -14.61 18.63 -3.57
C LEU A 190 -16.06 18.48 -3.18
N SER A 191 -16.39 18.71 -1.92
CA SER A 191 -17.79 18.90 -1.51
C SER A 191 -18.32 20.13 -2.23
N ASP A 192 -19.58 20.08 -2.64
CA ASP A 192 -20.23 21.21 -3.31
C ASP A 192 -20.17 22.51 -2.47
N ASP A 193 -19.92 22.38 -1.16
CA ASP A 193 -19.79 23.49 -0.21
C ASP A 193 -18.45 24.28 -0.33
N VAL A 194 -17.52 23.88 -1.17
CA VAL A 194 -16.22 24.56 -1.38
C VAL A 194 -16.24 25.41 -2.64
N LEU A 195 -17.34 25.39 -3.41
CA LEU A 195 -17.48 26.12 -4.68
C LEU A 195 -18.30 27.41 -4.55
N ASP A 196 -18.77 27.76 -3.35
CA ASP A 196 -19.38 29.05 -2.97
C ASP A 196 -18.32 29.89 -2.23
#